data_37d78f9cd4cbadc13f6f0aba44a301d9
#
_entry.id   37d78f9cd4cbadc13f6f0aba44a301d9
#
_cell.length_a   1.000
_cell.length_b   1.000
_cell.length_c   1.000
_cell.angle_alpha   90.00
_cell.angle_beta   90.00
_cell.angle_gamma   90.00
#
_symmetry.space_group_name_H-M   'P 1'
#
loop_
_entity.id
_entity.type
_entity.pdbx_description
1 polymer ?
#
loop_
_entity_poly.entity_id
_entity_poly.type
_entity_poly.pdbx_seq_one_letter_code
_entity_poly.pdbx_strand_id
1 'polypeptide(L)'
;MPRAAGVPVSLVSARTRDGVVLDGVAAHPRGRRGTALLWVHGLGSTFSSGQPLIRALSAGLNAAGLGYVKLNTRGHGVVTRAGGRLAGAAFERFGESVHDLRAAIALAVASGYRRVILTGHSTGANKVLHYMARTRDRRVAGLILLGPVSDIAGERKRIGRRVLARRVAAAQRIARRDPEALVPRAWGFRSAARFVSLFRPGEAEDVFQYYRPDADWRALGRIRVPTAVIVGGRDEYLDRRATEMVAAFERHAGATRGFTGIVVPRASHGFRGHEAALARQVVRWARRIG
;
A
#
# COMPACT_ATOMS: atom_id res chain seq x y z
N MET A 1 30.70 -13.58 -16.23
CA MET A 1 29.35 -13.10 -15.78
C MET A 1 29.47 -12.67 -14.33
N PRO A 2 29.17 -11.39 -13.97
CA PRO A 2 29.15 -11.01 -12.57
C PRO A 2 28.07 -11.84 -11.85
N ARG A 3 28.42 -12.46 -10.73
CA ARG A 3 27.47 -13.18 -9.90
C ARG A 3 26.38 -12.21 -9.48
N ALA A 4 25.12 -12.49 -9.82
CA ALA A 4 23.99 -11.72 -9.31
C ALA A 4 24.03 -11.79 -7.77
N ALA A 5 24.28 -10.66 -7.12
CA ALA A 5 24.24 -10.56 -5.65
C ALA A 5 22.79 -10.79 -5.19
N GLY A 6 22.50 -12.01 -4.75
CA GLY A 6 21.22 -12.39 -4.17
C GLY A 6 21.14 -12.00 -2.69
N VAL A 7 19.94 -11.72 -2.21
CA VAL A 7 19.65 -11.68 -0.78
C VAL A 7 18.86 -12.93 -0.42
N PRO A 8 19.29 -13.70 0.60
CA PRO A 8 18.56 -14.88 1.03
C PRO A 8 17.14 -14.50 1.48
N VAL A 9 16.15 -15.17 0.91
CA VAL A 9 14.75 -15.05 1.30
C VAL A 9 14.11 -16.43 1.38
N SER A 10 13.15 -16.59 2.28
CA SER A 10 12.27 -17.75 2.33
C SER A 10 11.01 -17.48 1.55
N LEU A 11 10.53 -18.43 0.77
CA LEU A 11 9.17 -18.42 0.27
C LEU A 11 8.22 -18.68 1.45
N VAL A 12 7.17 -17.89 1.53
CA VAL A 12 6.20 -17.98 2.61
C VAL A 12 4.78 -17.86 2.06
N SER A 13 3.81 -18.46 2.76
CA SER A 13 2.40 -18.29 2.44
C SER A 13 1.58 -18.05 3.70
N ALA A 14 0.52 -17.29 3.58
CA ALA A 14 -0.45 -17.06 4.63
C ALA A 14 -1.86 -17.38 4.11
N ARG A 15 -2.69 -17.99 4.94
CA ARG A 15 -4.10 -18.25 4.62
C ARG A 15 -4.98 -17.23 5.35
N THR A 16 -5.82 -16.55 4.62
CA THR A 16 -6.80 -15.62 5.18
C THR A 16 -7.96 -16.39 5.84
N ARG A 17 -8.73 -15.69 6.68
CA ARG A 17 -9.90 -16.31 7.33
C ARG A 17 -10.95 -16.79 6.31
N ASP A 18 -11.06 -16.14 5.17
CA ASP A 18 -11.96 -16.50 4.07
C ASP A 18 -11.30 -17.43 3.04
N GLY A 19 -10.19 -18.11 3.42
CA GLY A 19 -9.60 -19.23 2.70
C GLY A 19 -8.62 -18.86 1.59
N VAL A 20 -8.40 -17.58 1.32
CA VAL A 20 -7.45 -17.13 0.27
C VAL A 20 -6.01 -17.39 0.72
N VAL A 21 -5.18 -17.97 -0.16
CA VAL A 21 -3.74 -18.15 0.07
C VAL A 21 -2.98 -16.98 -0.52
N LEU A 22 -2.10 -16.39 0.27
CA LEU A 22 -1.28 -15.24 -0.07
C LEU A 22 0.18 -15.67 -0.05
N ASP A 23 0.79 -15.80 -1.23
CA ASP A 23 2.19 -16.17 -1.35
C ASP A 23 3.11 -14.97 -1.29
N GLY A 24 4.35 -15.17 -0.89
CA GLY A 24 5.32 -14.10 -0.79
C GLY A 24 6.70 -14.54 -0.37
N VAL A 25 7.47 -13.56 0.10
CA VAL A 25 8.84 -13.75 0.60
C VAL A 25 9.03 -13.12 1.96
N ALA A 26 9.90 -13.75 2.75
CA ALA A 26 10.39 -13.20 4.01
C ALA A 26 11.91 -13.25 4.05
N ALA A 27 12.53 -12.17 4.53
CA ALA A 27 13.94 -12.13 4.88
C ALA A 27 14.06 -11.92 6.39
N HIS A 28 14.81 -12.79 7.06
CA HIS A 28 14.95 -12.79 8.51
C HIS A 28 16.35 -12.34 8.90
N PRO A 29 16.49 -11.46 9.92
CA PRO A 29 17.78 -11.14 10.48
C PRO A 29 18.34 -12.35 11.24
N ARG A 30 19.66 -12.38 11.44
CA ARG A 30 20.29 -13.32 12.37
C ARG A 30 19.93 -12.94 13.81
N GLY A 31 19.64 -13.93 14.66
CA GLY A 31 19.34 -13.73 16.07
C GLY A 31 17.86 -13.44 16.37
N ARG A 32 17.59 -12.64 17.44
CA ARG A 32 16.22 -12.42 17.95
C ARG A 32 15.35 -11.66 16.95
N ARG A 33 14.10 -12.09 16.82
CA ARG A 33 13.09 -11.46 15.95
C ARG A 33 12.19 -10.54 16.77
N GLY A 34 12.54 -9.25 16.84
CA GLY A 34 11.74 -8.23 17.52
C GLY A 34 10.61 -7.71 16.65
N THR A 35 10.96 -7.00 15.58
CA THR A 35 10.02 -6.32 14.69
C THR A 35 10.29 -6.69 13.24
N ALA A 36 9.24 -6.86 12.44
CA ALA A 36 9.32 -7.01 10.99
C ALA A 36 8.66 -5.83 10.28
N LEU A 37 9.25 -5.39 9.17
CA LEU A 37 8.57 -4.53 8.21
C LEU A 37 7.75 -5.41 7.26
N LEU A 38 6.45 -5.19 7.25
CA LEU A 38 5.51 -5.87 6.35
C LEU A 38 5.12 -4.93 5.22
N TRP A 39 5.48 -5.31 4.00
CA TRP A 39 5.24 -4.51 2.80
C TRP A 39 3.95 -4.92 2.10
N VAL A 40 3.07 -3.94 1.86
CA VAL A 40 1.83 -4.06 1.09
C VAL A 40 2.01 -3.34 -0.25
N HIS A 41 1.89 -4.08 -1.34
CA HIS A 41 2.12 -3.58 -2.69
C HIS A 41 0.95 -2.75 -3.22
N GLY A 42 1.22 -1.92 -4.24
CA GLY A 42 0.24 -1.12 -4.96
C GLY A 42 -0.56 -1.89 -6.01
N LEU A 43 -1.39 -1.16 -6.75
CA LEU A 43 -2.30 -1.68 -7.76
C LEU A 43 -1.55 -2.51 -8.83
N GLY A 44 -2.01 -3.72 -9.09
CA GLY A 44 -1.46 -4.61 -10.11
C GLY A 44 -0.04 -5.13 -9.85
N SER A 45 0.58 -4.78 -8.73
CA SER A 45 1.89 -5.27 -8.33
C SER A 45 1.80 -6.67 -7.71
N THR A 46 2.96 -7.29 -7.45
CA THR A 46 3.09 -8.62 -6.84
C THR A 46 4.17 -8.61 -5.78
N PHE A 47 4.29 -9.70 -5.00
CA PHE A 47 5.39 -9.85 -4.04
C PHE A 47 6.77 -9.82 -4.71
N SER A 48 6.88 -10.26 -5.97
CA SER A 48 8.13 -10.28 -6.73
C SER A 48 8.44 -8.99 -7.49
N SER A 49 7.50 -8.05 -7.56
CA SER A 49 7.72 -6.75 -8.24
C SER A 49 8.66 -5.85 -7.45
N GLY A 50 9.50 -5.08 -8.18
CA GLY A 50 10.42 -4.11 -7.57
C GLY A 50 11.63 -4.78 -6.89
N GLN A 51 12.21 -5.78 -7.52
CA GLN A 51 13.34 -6.55 -6.96
C GLN A 51 14.52 -5.70 -6.47
N PRO A 52 14.97 -4.61 -7.15
CA PRO A 52 16.04 -3.76 -6.62
C PRO A 52 15.71 -3.18 -5.24
N LEU A 53 14.47 -2.75 -5.05
CA LEU A 53 14.01 -2.23 -3.76
C LEU A 53 13.86 -3.34 -2.71
N ILE A 54 13.36 -4.52 -3.08
CA ILE A 54 13.30 -5.69 -2.18
C ILE A 54 14.69 -6.01 -1.66
N ARG A 55 15.69 -6.08 -2.55
CA ARG A 55 17.09 -6.34 -2.16
C ARG A 55 17.63 -5.28 -1.19
N ALA A 56 17.45 -4.00 -1.54
CA ALA A 56 17.94 -2.90 -0.71
C ALA A 56 17.28 -2.87 0.67
N LEU A 57 15.95 -3.08 0.75
CA LEU A 57 15.21 -3.13 2.01
C LEU A 57 15.58 -4.36 2.83
N SER A 58 15.58 -5.55 2.22
CA SER A 58 15.90 -6.80 2.95
C SER A 58 17.31 -6.74 3.55
N ALA A 59 18.31 -6.32 2.78
CA ALA A 59 19.66 -6.18 3.25
C ALA A 59 19.78 -5.16 4.40
N GLY A 60 19.22 -3.96 4.20
CA GLY A 60 19.30 -2.88 5.18
C GLY A 60 18.53 -3.18 6.48
N LEU A 61 17.35 -3.79 6.38
CA LEU A 61 16.55 -4.18 7.55
C LEU A 61 17.22 -5.31 8.30
N ASN A 62 17.71 -6.35 7.62
CA ASN A 62 18.41 -7.45 8.28
C ASN A 62 19.68 -6.98 8.99
N ALA A 63 20.47 -6.10 8.39
CA ALA A 63 21.63 -5.47 9.04
C ALA A 63 21.24 -4.64 10.28
N ALA A 64 20.01 -4.14 10.33
CA ALA A 64 19.44 -3.42 11.45
C ALA A 64 18.74 -4.33 12.49
N GLY A 65 18.79 -5.66 12.33
CA GLY A 65 18.10 -6.61 13.22
C GLY A 65 16.58 -6.69 13.01
N LEU A 66 16.08 -6.15 11.90
CA LEU A 66 14.67 -6.13 11.55
C LEU A 66 14.35 -7.14 10.44
N GLY A 67 13.16 -7.76 10.50
CA GLY A 67 12.69 -8.62 9.43
C GLY A 67 12.05 -7.85 8.28
N TYR A 68 11.97 -8.51 7.12
CA TYR A 68 11.22 -8.03 5.97
C TYR A 68 10.26 -9.10 5.49
N VAL A 69 8.98 -8.75 5.32
CA VAL A 69 7.93 -9.65 4.81
C VAL A 69 7.18 -8.93 3.70
N LYS A 70 7.01 -9.57 2.56
CA LYS A 70 6.21 -9.07 1.45
C LYS A 70 5.36 -10.20 0.87
N LEU A 71 4.05 -10.08 1.01
CA LEU A 71 3.09 -11.01 0.45
C LEU A 71 2.32 -10.38 -0.71
N ASN A 72 1.78 -11.21 -1.58
CA ASN A 72 0.66 -10.80 -2.42
C ASN A 72 -0.53 -10.42 -1.53
N THR A 73 -1.34 -9.50 -2.01
CA THR A 73 -2.72 -9.34 -1.56
C THR A 73 -3.64 -9.95 -2.63
N ARG A 74 -4.92 -10.16 -2.34
CA ARG A 74 -5.89 -10.62 -3.36
C ARG A 74 -5.97 -9.71 -4.59
N GLY A 75 -5.52 -8.45 -4.46
CA GLY A 75 -5.43 -7.47 -5.55
C GLY A 75 -4.14 -7.54 -6.37
N HIS A 76 -3.30 -8.61 -6.23
CA HIS A 76 -2.04 -8.73 -6.96
C HIS A 76 -2.26 -9.06 -8.44
N GLY A 77 -1.32 -8.64 -9.29
CA GLY A 77 -1.43 -8.84 -10.74
C GLY A 77 -2.61 -8.07 -11.33
N VAL A 78 -2.89 -8.29 -12.60
CA VAL A 78 -4.04 -7.64 -13.28
C VAL A 78 -5.31 -8.43 -13.03
N VAL A 79 -5.29 -9.72 -13.35
CA VAL A 79 -6.38 -10.68 -13.09
C VAL A 79 -5.80 -11.90 -12.43
N THR A 80 -6.41 -12.30 -11.32
CA THR A 80 -6.07 -13.53 -10.59
C THR A 80 -7.35 -14.18 -10.08
N ARG A 81 -7.21 -15.25 -9.31
CA ARG A 81 -8.32 -15.84 -8.57
C ARG A 81 -8.02 -15.84 -7.08
N ALA A 82 -9.03 -15.56 -6.28
CA ALA A 82 -8.96 -15.60 -4.82
C ALA A 82 -10.25 -16.23 -4.28
N GLY A 83 -10.14 -17.36 -3.62
CA GLY A 83 -11.31 -18.09 -3.10
C GLY A 83 -12.31 -18.49 -4.20
N GLY A 84 -11.82 -18.90 -5.37
CA GLY A 84 -12.65 -19.29 -6.53
C GLY A 84 -13.21 -18.13 -7.38
N ARG A 85 -13.13 -16.87 -6.90
CA ARG A 85 -13.65 -15.68 -7.60
C ARG A 85 -12.55 -14.96 -8.38
N LEU A 86 -12.95 -14.13 -9.37
CA LEU A 86 -12.05 -13.19 -10.02
C LEU A 86 -11.51 -12.17 -8.99
N ALA A 87 -10.24 -11.88 -9.09
CA ALA A 87 -9.48 -11.01 -8.21
C ALA A 87 -8.38 -10.29 -9.00
N GLY A 88 -7.36 -9.79 -8.31
CA GLY A 88 -6.34 -8.95 -8.94
C GLY A 88 -6.80 -7.50 -9.06
N ALA A 89 -5.95 -6.65 -9.62
CA ALA A 89 -6.22 -5.21 -9.72
C ALA A 89 -7.52 -4.86 -10.44
N ALA A 90 -7.97 -5.73 -11.37
CA ALA A 90 -9.17 -5.51 -12.17
C ALA A 90 -10.48 -5.88 -11.44
N PHE A 91 -10.43 -6.74 -10.42
CA PHE A 91 -11.62 -7.28 -9.75
C PHE A 91 -11.56 -7.20 -8.23
N GLU A 92 -10.51 -6.61 -7.66
CA GLU A 92 -10.32 -6.52 -6.22
C GLU A 92 -11.51 -5.81 -5.54
N ARG A 93 -12.01 -6.43 -4.48
CA ARG A 93 -12.94 -5.82 -3.52
C ARG A 93 -12.10 -5.23 -2.38
N PHE A 94 -11.87 -3.93 -2.43
CA PHE A 94 -10.91 -3.25 -1.55
C PHE A 94 -11.11 -3.55 -0.05
N GLY A 95 -12.35 -3.55 0.41
CA GLY A 95 -12.67 -3.81 1.83
C GLY A 95 -12.20 -5.17 2.33
N GLU A 96 -12.08 -6.17 1.45
CA GLU A 96 -11.61 -7.52 1.79
C GLU A 96 -10.09 -7.58 2.05
N SER A 97 -9.33 -6.54 1.66
CA SER A 97 -7.89 -6.42 1.96
C SER A 97 -7.58 -6.47 3.46
N VAL A 98 -8.58 -6.19 4.32
CA VAL A 98 -8.46 -6.33 5.77
C VAL A 98 -8.15 -7.78 6.17
N HIS A 99 -8.69 -8.77 5.45
CA HIS A 99 -8.39 -10.19 5.70
C HIS A 99 -6.95 -10.51 5.32
N ASP A 100 -6.46 -9.95 4.21
CA ASP A 100 -5.10 -10.15 3.72
C ASP A 100 -4.06 -9.60 4.71
N LEU A 101 -4.25 -8.35 5.16
CA LEU A 101 -3.33 -7.72 6.10
C LEU A 101 -3.34 -8.45 7.46
N ARG A 102 -4.50 -8.90 7.92
CA ARG A 102 -4.61 -9.68 9.17
C ARG A 102 -3.84 -11.00 9.07
N ALA A 103 -3.95 -11.71 7.94
CA ALA A 103 -3.22 -12.95 7.71
C ALA A 103 -1.71 -12.71 7.60
N ALA A 104 -1.29 -11.65 6.90
CA ALA A 104 0.11 -11.28 6.77
C ALA A 104 0.75 -10.91 8.12
N ILE A 105 0.03 -10.17 8.97
CA ILE A 105 0.48 -9.86 10.34
C ILE A 105 0.55 -11.14 11.18
N ALA A 106 -0.44 -12.02 11.07
CA ALA A 106 -0.43 -13.29 11.78
C ALA A 106 0.76 -14.18 11.38
N LEU A 107 1.09 -14.23 10.08
CA LEU A 107 2.29 -14.92 9.59
C LEU A 107 3.56 -14.33 10.20
N ALA A 108 3.72 -13.01 10.24
CA ALA A 108 4.88 -12.39 10.85
C ALA A 108 5.01 -12.76 12.34
N VAL A 109 3.90 -12.73 13.08
CA VAL A 109 3.88 -13.15 14.49
C VAL A 109 4.21 -14.64 14.65
N ALA A 110 3.63 -15.51 13.84
CA ALA A 110 3.95 -16.95 13.84
C ALA A 110 5.43 -17.21 13.46
N SER A 111 6.05 -16.32 12.68
CA SER A 111 7.47 -16.36 12.38
C SER A 111 8.37 -15.83 13.52
N GLY A 112 7.80 -15.53 14.70
CA GLY A 112 8.52 -15.13 15.91
C GLY A 112 8.69 -13.62 16.10
N TYR A 113 8.09 -12.76 15.23
CA TYR A 113 8.11 -11.31 15.43
C TYR A 113 7.05 -10.89 16.46
N ARG A 114 7.44 -10.04 17.41
CA ARG A 114 6.49 -9.53 18.42
C ARG A 114 5.61 -8.41 17.87
N ARG A 115 6.12 -7.62 16.92
CA ARG A 115 5.45 -6.48 16.33
C ARG A 115 5.78 -6.34 14.85
N VAL A 116 4.96 -5.59 14.13
CA VAL A 116 5.18 -5.27 12.71
C VAL A 116 5.10 -3.76 12.46
N ILE A 117 5.87 -3.30 11.49
CA ILE A 117 5.71 -1.99 10.88
C ILE A 117 4.98 -2.22 9.57
N LEU A 118 3.73 -1.74 9.46
CA LEU A 118 2.98 -1.82 8.21
C LEU A 118 3.47 -0.76 7.23
N THR A 119 3.90 -1.20 6.06
CA THR A 119 4.35 -0.31 4.99
C THR A 119 3.50 -0.53 3.76
N GLY A 120 2.80 0.49 3.29
CA GLY A 120 2.00 0.44 2.07
C GLY A 120 2.55 1.36 0.99
N HIS A 121 2.69 0.87 -0.24
CA HIS A 121 3.10 1.66 -1.39
C HIS A 121 1.91 1.90 -2.34
N SER A 122 1.70 3.14 -2.77
CA SER A 122 0.60 3.50 -3.69
C SER A 122 -0.75 3.08 -3.10
N THR A 123 -1.61 2.35 -3.80
CA THR A 123 -2.86 1.80 -3.25
C THR A 123 -2.65 0.85 -2.05
N GLY A 124 -1.43 0.33 -1.86
CA GLY A 124 -1.06 -0.34 -0.61
C GLY A 124 -1.09 0.59 0.59
N ALA A 125 -0.79 1.89 0.41
CA ALA A 125 -0.92 2.89 1.47
C ALA A 125 -2.39 3.09 1.87
N ASN A 126 -3.32 3.07 0.90
CA ASN A 126 -4.75 3.11 1.18
C ASN A 126 -5.17 1.89 2.03
N LYS A 127 -4.68 0.68 1.67
CA LYS A 127 -4.99 -0.57 2.38
C LYS A 127 -4.51 -0.55 3.83
N VAL A 128 -3.26 -0.15 4.06
CA VAL A 128 -2.70 -0.15 5.44
C VAL A 128 -3.35 0.91 6.31
N LEU A 129 -3.67 2.10 5.76
CA LEU A 129 -4.40 3.12 6.50
C LEU A 129 -5.84 2.67 6.81
N HIS A 130 -6.55 2.13 5.82
CA HIS A 130 -7.90 1.59 6.00
C HIS A 130 -7.93 0.48 7.05
N TYR A 131 -6.98 -0.46 6.99
CA TYR A 131 -6.83 -1.53 7.97
C TYR A 131 -6.67 -0.98 9.38
N MET A 132 -5.71 -0.09 9.60
CA MET A 132 -5.41 0.45 10.91
C MET A 132 -6.55 1.32 11.46
N ALA A 133 -7.21 2.11 10.63
CA ALA A 133 -8.36 2.91 11.04
C ALA A 133 -9.56 2.06 11.51
N ARG A 134 -9.69 0.83 10.98
CA ARG A 134 -10.79 -0.09 11.33
C ARG A 134 -10.44 -1.01 12.49
N THR A 135 -9.19 -1.46 12.59
CA THR A 135 -8.83 -2.56 13.52
C THR A 135 -8.07 -2.10 14.73
N ARG A 136 -7.29 -1.00 14.63
CA ARG A 136 -6.36 -0.55 15.69
C ARG A 136 -5.48 -1.69 16.21
N ASP A 137 -4.99 -2.55 15.31
CA ASP A 137 -4.25 -3.76 15.64
C ASP A 137 -3.01 -3.44 16.47
N ARG A 138 -2.98 -3.91 17.71
CA ARG A 138 -1.92 -3.62 18.70
C ARG A 138 -0.57 -4.26 18.34
N ARG A 139 -0.55 -5.22 17.40
CA ARG A 139 0.67 -5.84 16.89
C ARG A 139 1.42 -4.90 15.94
N VAL A 140 0.76 -3.85 15.43
CA VAL A 140 1.35 -2.84 14.57
C VAL A 140 2.02 -1.76 15.42
N ALA A 141 3.35 -1.66 15.31
CA ALA A 141 4.16 -0.70 16.05
C ALA A 141 4.31 0.64 15.34
N GLY A 142 4.14 0.68 14.03
CA GLY A 142 4.26 1.88 13.21
C GLY A 142 3.70 1.70 11.82
N LEU A 143 3.50 2.83 11.12
CA LEU A 143 2.90 2.90 9.80
C LEU A 143 3.79 3.69 8.85
N ILE A 144 4.09 3.15 7.66
CA ILE A 144 4.77 3.88 6.59
C ILE A 144 3.83 3.95 5.38
N LEU A 145 3.50 5.16 4.96
CA LEU A 145 2.72 5.46 3.76
C LEU A 145 3.69 5.94 2.67
N LEU A 146 3.94 5.10 1.67
CA LEU A 146 4.85 5.38 0.55
C LEU A 146 4.04 5.81 -0.67
N GLY A 147 4.28 7.01 -1.18
CA GLY A 147 3.53 7.56 -2.29
C GLY A 147 2.01 7.47 -2.06
N PRO A 148 1.47 7.99 -0.94
CA PRO A 148 0.05 7.91 -0.63
C PRO A 148 -0.72 8.86 -1.54
N VAL A 149 -1.15 8.36 -2.69
CA VAL A 149 -1.87 9.13 -3.70
C VAL A 149 -3.37 8.82 -3.70
N SER A 150 -4.16 9.79 -4.10
CA SER A 150 -5.58 9.59 -4.39
C SER A 150 -5.76 9.22 -5.85
N ASP A 151 -6.30 8.03 -6.12
CA ASP A 151 -6.64 7.59 -7.48
C ASP A 151 -7.63 8.56 -8.14
N ILE A 152 -8.54 9.14 -7.36
CA ILE A 152 -9.49 10.16 -7.85
C ILE A 152 -8.76 11.43 -8.27
N ALA A 153 -7.81 11.93 -7.49
CA ALA A 153 -7.03 13.12 -7.83
C ALA A 153 -6.23 12.90 -9.12
N GLY A 154 -5.52 11.77 -9.20
CA GLY A 154 -4.74 11.39 -10.38
C GLY A 154 -5.60 11.28 -11.64
N GLU A 155 -6.74 10.58 -11.54
CA GLU A 155 -7.63 10.43 -12.70
C GLU A 155 -8.32 11.75 -13.09
N ARG A 156 -8.69 12.60 -12.12
CA ARG A 156 -9.19 13.97 -12.41
C ARG A 156 -8.17 14.82 -13.15
N LYS A 157 -6.90 14.74 -12.78
CA LYS A 157 -5.80 15.41 -13.48
C LYS A 157 -5.68 14.91 -14.92
N ARG A 158 -5.87 13.61 -15.16
CA ARG A 158 -5.71 12.96 -16.47
C ARG A 158 -6.86 13.24 -17.45
N ILE A 159 -8.12 13.15 -17.00
CA ILE A 159 -9.30 13.21 -17.91
C ILE A 159 -10.29 14.33 -17.58
N GLY A 160 -10.07 15.07 -16.52
CA GLY A 160 -10.95 16.12 -16.05
C GLY A 160 -12.11 15.63 -15.17
N ARG A 161 -12.53 16.50 -14.24
CA ARG A 161 -13.56 16.19 -13.22
C ARG A 161 -14.90 15.78 -13.82
N ARG A 162 -15.36 16.49 -14.87
CA ARG A 162 -16.68 16.21 -15.48
C ARG A 162 -16.71 14.86 -16.20
N VAL A 163 -15.62 14.51 -16.89
CA VAL A 163 -15.53 13.23 -17.62
C VAL A 163 -15.49 12.09 -16.61
N LEU A 164 -14.68 12.20 -15.56
CA LEU A 164 -14.60 11.18 -14.52
C LEU A 164 -15.96 10.95 -13.84
N ALA A 165 -16.67 12.02 -13.48
CA ALA A 165 -18.01 11.90 -12.86
C ALA A 165 -19.01 11.15 -13.77
N ARG A 166 -19.02 11.45 -15.08
CA ARG A 166 -19.86 10.72 -16.05
C ARG A 166 -19.48 9.23 -16.15
N ARG A 167 -18.17 8.92 -16.18
CA ARG A 167 -17.69 7.53 -16.22
C ARG A 167 -18.06 6.77 -14.95
N VAL A 168 -17.92 7.38 -13.78
CA VAL A 168 -18.32 6.78 -12.49
C VAL A 168 -19.82 6.48 -12.49
N ALA A 169 -20.66 7.43 -12.90
CA ALA A 169 -22.11 7.22 -12.99
C ALA A 169 -22.49 6.08 -13.96
N ALA A 170 -21.79 5.99 -15.10
CA ALA A 170 -22.00 4.90 -16.05
C ALA A 170 -21.55 3.55 -15.47
N ALA A 171 -20.36 3.49 -14.84
CA ALA A 171 -19.85 2.30 -14.17
C ALA A 171 -20.79 1.82 -13.05
N GLN A 172 -21.39 2.73 -12.28
CA GLN A 172 -22.39 2.39 -11.28
C GLN A 172 -23.64 1.73 -11.87
N ARG A 173 -24.10 2.19 -13.06
CA ARG A 173 -25.24 1.55 -13.76
C ARG A 173 -24.88 0.14 -14.22
N ILE A 174 -23.67 -0.07 -14.75
CA ILE A 174 -23.17 -1.40 -15.13
C ILE A 174 -23.09 -2.29 -13.87
N ALA A 175 -22.44 -1.82 -12.81
CA ALA A 175 -22.22 -2.58 -11.59
C ALA A 175 -23.52 -3.00 -10.88
N ARG A 176 -24.61 -2.24 -11.03
CA ARG A 176 -25.93 -2.64 -10.49
C ARG A 176 -26.54 -3.85 -11.21
N ARG A 177 -26.19 -4.08 -12.47
CA ARG A 177 -26.66 -5.22 -13.26
C ARG A 177 -25.70 -6.41 -13.10
N ASP A 178 -24.42 -6.14 -13.24
CA ASP A 178 -23.34 -7.10 -13.08
C ASP A 178 -22.06 -6.37 -12.53
N PRO A 179 -21.71 -6.59 -11.27
CA PRO A 179 -20.54 -5.94 -10.67
C PRO A 179 -19.21 -6.39 -11.28
N GLU A 180 -19.15 -7.58 -11.91
CA GLU A 180 -17.96 -8.14 -12.56
C GLU A 180 -17.86 -7.79 -14.04
N ALA A 181 -18.91 -7.25 -14.66
CA ALA A 181 -18.87 -6.75 -16.03
C ALA A 181 -17.77 -5.71 -16.20
N LEU A 182 -17.02 -5.82 -17.30
CA LEU A 182 -15.93 -4.89 -17.59
C LEU A 182 -16.48 -3.52 -18.01
N VAL A 183 -15.83 -2.45 -17.56
CA VAL A 183 -16.06 -1.12 -18.11
C VAL A 183 -15.52 -1.02 -19.55
N PRO A 184 -15.93 -0.03 -20.36
CA PRO A 184 -15.37 0.20 -21.69
C PRO A 184 -13.85 0.20 -21.69
N ARG A 185 -13.22 -0.52 -22.62
CA ARG A 185 -11.76 -0.71 -22.70
C ARG A 185 -10.96 0.59 -22.61
N ALA A 186 -11.50 1.67 -23.20
CA ALA A 186 -10.88 3.00 -23.17
C ALA A 186 -10.78 3.62 -21.74
N TRP A 187 -11.45 3.03 -20.72
CA TRP A 187 -11.36 3.46 -19.32
C TRP A 187 -10.40 2.61 -18.50
N GLY A 188 -9.75 1.65 -19.15
CA GLY A 188 -8.83 0.69 -18.54
C GLY A 188 -9.50 -0.67 -18.30
N PHE A 189 -8.68 -1.70 -18.12
CA PHE A 189 -9.14 -3.06 -17.93
C PHE A 189 -9.50 -3.32 -16.46
N ARG A 190 -10.79 -3.22 -16.13
CA ARG A 190 -11.31 -3.49 -14.78
C ARG A 190 -12.82 -3.69 -14.77
N SER A 191 -13.32 -4.35 -13.73
CA SER A 191 -14.76 -4.50 -13.54
C SER A 191 -15.42 -3.17 -13.17
N ALA A 192 -16.72 -3.08 -13.40
CA ALA A 192 -17.50 -1.91 -13.07
C ALA A 192 -17.49 -1.60 -11.57
N ALA A 193 -17.61 -2.63 -10.73
CA ALA A 193 -17.47 -2.46 -9.27
C ALA A 193 -16.09 -1.94 -8.88
N ARG A 194 -15.02 -2.45 -9.51
CA ARG A 194 -13.64 -1.98 -9.25
C ARG A 194 -13.44 -0.53 -9.71
N PHE A 195 -14.02 -0.16 -10.85
CA PHE A 195 -13.98 1.24 -11.33
C PHE A 195 -14.65 2.19 -10.33
N VAL A 196 -15.81 1.79 -9.80
CA VAL A 196 -16.51 2.56 -8.76
C VAL A 196 -15.68 2.67 -7.50
N SER A 197 -15.11 1.56 -7.00
CA SER A 197 -14.26 1.54 -5.81
C SER A 197 -13.08 2.52 -5.89
N LEU A 198 -12.41 2.58 -7.06
CA LEU A 198 -11.24 3.45 -7.28
C LEU A 198 -11.61 4.93 -7.41
N PHE A 199 -12.76 5.23 -8.06
CA PHE A 199 -12.97 6.58 -8.59
C PHE A 199 -14.24 7.28 -8.08
N ARG A 200 -15.10 6.61 -7.31
CA ARG A 200 -16.23 7.28 -6.66
C ARG A 200 -15.78 7.88 -5.32
N PRO A 201 -16.01 9.20 -5.13
CA PRO A 201 -15.77 9.83 -3.82
C PRO A 201 -16.54 9.15 -2.70
N GLY A 202 -15.88 8.95 -1.55
CA GLY A 202 -16.47 8.36 -0.36
C GLY A 202 -16.50 6.83 -0.33
N GLU A 203 -15.91 6.14 -1.31
CA GLU A 203 -15.66 4.70 -1.23
C GLU A 203 -14.63 4.36 -0.14
N ALA A 204 -14.63 3.11 0.31
CA ALA A 204 -13.70 2.65 1.35
C ALA A 204 -12.22 2.84 1.00
N GLU A 205 -11.88 2.88 -0.28
CA GLU A 205 -10.54 3.10 -0.80
C GLU A 205 -10.14 4.58 -0.84
N ASP A 206 -11.11 5.51 -0.82
CA ASP A 206 -10.91 6.95 -0.89
C ASP A 206 -10.50 7.53 0.48
N VAL A 207 -9.40 7.04 1.05
CA VAL A 207 -8.89 7.44 2.36
C VAL A 207 -8.01 8.68 2.32
N PHE A 208 -7.60 9.16 1.13
CA PHE A 208 -6.74 10.32 0.91
C PHE A 208 -7.49 11.38 0.11
N GLN A 209 -8.46 12.06 0.75
CA GLN A 209 -9.36 13.00 0.07
C GLN A 209 -8.80 14.42 -0.10
N TYR A 210 -7.49 14.60 -0.09
CA TYR A 210 -6.82 15.91 -0.19
C TYR A 210 -7.17 16.70 -1.46
N TYR A 211 -7.82 16.09 -2.44
CA TYR A 211 -8.34 16.71 -3.66
C TYR A 211 -9.63 17.52 -3.45
N ARG A 212 -10.17 17.55 -2.22
CA ARG A 212 -11.39 18.27 -1.82
C ARG A 212 -11.07 19.32 -0.76
N PRO A 213 -11.76 20.50 -0.78
CA PRO A 213 -11.64 21.46 0.32
C PRO A 213 -12.14 20.92 1.66
N ASP A 214 -13.23 20.12 1.61
CA ASP A 214 -13.88 19.44 2.73
C ASP A 214 -13.38 18.00 2.93
N ALA A 215 -12.08 17.78 2.76
CA ALA A 215 -11.46 16.47 2.80
C ALA A 215 -11.71 15.74 4.13
N ASP A 216 -12.14 14.48 4.04
CA ASP A 216 -12.30 13.60 5.19
C ASP A 216 -10.97 12.93 5.56
N TRP A 217 -10.38 13.39 6.65
CA TRP A 217 -9.15 12.84 7.20
C TRP A 217 -9.38 11.89 8.39
N ARG A 218 -10.63 11.49 8.67
CA ARG A 218 -10.97 10.64 9.83
C ARG A 218 -10.18 9.34 9.88
N ALA A 219 -9.84 8.75 8.72
CA ALA A 219 -9.02 7.54 8.69
C ALA A 219 -7.63 7.80 9.29
N LEU A 220 -6.95 8.86 8.86
CA LEU A 220 -5.64 9.27 9.41
C LEU A 220 -5.77 9.73 10.87
N GLY A 221 -6.80 10.49 11.20
CA GLY A 221 -7.07 10.97 12.57
C GLY A 221 -7.33 9.85 13.60
N ARG A 222 -7.59 8.62 13.16
CA ARG A 222 -7.73 7.44 14.04
C ARG A 222 -6.42 6.72 14.33
N ILE A 223 -5.34 7.07 13.64
CA ILE A 223 -4.04 6.42 13.81
C ILE A 223 -3.38 6.92 15.09
N ARG A 224 -2.91 5.98 15.91
CA ARG A 224 -2.25 6.26 17.20
C ARG A 224 -0.78 5.83 17.23
N VAL A 225 -0.34 5.06 16.23
CA VAL A 225 1.06 4.61 16.14
C VAL A 225 1.91 5.65 15.42
N PRO A 226 3.24 5.70 15.65
CA PRO A 226 4.14 6.51 14.86
C PRO A 226 3.92 6.30 13.36
N THR A 227 3.88 7.37 12.58
CA THR A 227 3.54 7.32 11.16
C THR A 227 4.53 8.10 10.33
N ALA A 228 5.07 7.48 9.28
CA ALA A 228 5.88 8.15 8.27
C ALA A 228 5.10 8.26 6.95
N VAL A 229 5.23 9.41 6.30
CA VAL A 229 4.78 9.63 4.91
C VAL A 229 6.01 9.91 4.06
N ILE A 230 6.25 9.09 3.04
CA ILE A 230 7.41 9.20 2.17
C ILE A 230 6.94 9.37 0.72
N VAL A 231 7.36 10.44 0.07
CA VAL A 231 6.90 10.82 -1.27
C VAL A 231 8.10 11.04 -2.18
N GLY A 232 8.00 10.65 -3.44
CA GLY A 232 8.98 11.00 -4.46
C GLY A 232 8.87 12.47 -4.85
N GLY A 233 10.01 13.17 -4.94
CA GLY A 233 10.03 14.60 -5.30
C GLY A 233 9.54 14.89 -6.73
N ARG A 234 9.50 13.88 -7.60
CA ARG A 234 8.95 13.90 -8.97
C ARG A 234 7.89 12.82 -9.18
N ASP A 235 7.12 12.53 -8.12
CA ASP A 235 6.03 11.57 -8.22
C ASP A 235 4.97 12.09 -9.20
N GLU A 236 4.79 11.36 -10.29
CA GLU A 236 3.95 11.73 -11.44
C GLU A 236 2.44 11.69 -11.15
N TYR A 237 2.04 11.00 -10.09
CA TYR A 237 0.62 10.90 -9.68
C TYR A 237 0.16 12.03 -8.76
N LEU A 238 1.08 12.88 -8.28
CA LEU A 238 0.72 14.00 -7.43
C LEU A 238 -0.03 15.09 -8.21
N ASP A 239 -1.03 15.66 -7.59
CA ASP A 239 -1.76 16.85 -8.07
C ASP A 239 -1.14 18.16 -7.53
N ARG A 240 -0.13 18.06 -6.67
CA ARG A 240 0.58 19.16 -5.99
C ARG A 240 2.04 18.82 -5.76
N ARG A 241 2.82 19.78 -5.22
CA ARG A 241 4.24 19.53 -4.88
C ARG A 241 4.34 18.46 -3.78
N ALA A 242 5.39 17.65 -3.82
CA ALA A 242 5.62 16.60 -2.82
C ALA A 242 5.69 17.15 -1.38
N THR A 243 6.27 18.33 -1.20
CA THR A 243 6.32 19.03 0.10
C THR A 243 4.95 19.46 0.60
N GLU A 244 4.08 19.94 -0.27
CA GLU A 244 2.71 20.32 0.05
C GLU A 244 1.87 19.07 0.41
N MET A 245 2.12 17.95 -0.28
CA MET A 245 1.50 16.68 0.06
C MET A 245 1.88 16.24 1.47
N VAL A 246 3.17 16.21 1.80
CA VAL A 246 3.66 15.86 3.14
C VAL A 246 3.04 16.76 4.20
N ALA A 247 3.04 18.09 3.97
CA ALA A 247 2.45 19.07 4.90
C ALA A 247 0.93 18.84 5.09
N ALA A 248 0.21 18.40 4.05
CA ALA A 248 -1.21 18.08 4.18
C ALA A 248 -1.44 16.89 5.12
N PHE A 249 -0.62 15.83 5.02
CA PHE A 249 -0.69 14.71 5.95
C PHE A 249 -0.30 15.11 7.37
N GLU A 250 0.75 15.92 7.54
CA GLU A 250 1.23 16.37 8.85
C GLU A 250 0.14 17.12 9.63
N ARG A 251 -0.56 18.06 8.97
CA ARG A 251 -1.67 18.82 9.59
C ARG A 251 -2.79 17.94 10.13
N HIS A 252 -2.99 16.75 9.55
CA HIS A 252 -4.09 15.84 9.91
C HIS A 252 -3.65 14.60 10.69
N ALA A 253 -2.33 14.46 10.96
CA ALA A 253 -1.75 13.35 11.70
C ALA A 253 -1.67 13.58 13.22
N GLY A 254 -2.35 14.58 13.76
CA GLY A 254 -2.23 15.01 15.16
C GLY A 254 -2.52 13.96 16.23
N ALA A 255 -3.18 12.86 15.85
CA ALA A 255 -3.45 11.75 16.76
C ALA A 255 -2.32 10.71 16.82
N THR A 256 -1.34 10.75 15.90
CA THR A 256 -0.22 9.80 15.89
C THR A 256 0.77 10.11 17.01
N ARG A 257 1.44 9.07 17.52
CA ARG A 257 2.52 9.21 18.53
C ARG A 257 3.83 9.79 17.96
N GLY A 258 3.78 10.40 16.80
CA GLY A 258 4.88 11.01 16.07
C GLY A 258 4.66 10.89 14.57
N PHE A 259 4.83 12.01 13.89
CA PHE A 259 4.76 12.09 12.43
C PHE A 259 6.14 12.36 11.84
N THR A 260 6.43 11.76 10.70
CA THR A 260 7.66 11.99 9.95
C THR A 260 7.33 12.13 8.46
N GLY A 261 7.53 13.32 7.92
CA GLY A 261 7.38 13.57 6.48
C GLY A 261 8.75 13.50 5.78
N ILE A 262 8.85 12.77 4.69
CA ILE A 262 10.08 12.60 3.91
C ILE A 262 9.77 12.80 2.42
N VAL A 263 10.52 13.68 1.77
CA VAL A 263 10.56 13.77 0.32
C VAL A 263 11.88 13.19 -0.17
N VAL A 264 11.83 12.17 -1.04
CA VAL A 264 13.02 11.63 -1.71
C VAL A 264 13.27 12.46 -2.97
N PRO A 265 14.32 13.31 -3.02
CA PRO A 265 14.52 14.21 -4.13
C PRO A 265 14.61 13.49 -5.47
N ARG A 266 13.99 14.03 -6.51
CA ARG A 266 13.98 13.52 -7.89
C ARG A 266 13.40 12.12 -8.09
N ALA A 267 12.97 11.41 -7.04
CA ALA A 267 12.36 10.10 -7.17
C ALA A 267 10.96 10.20 -7.81
N SER A 268 10.65 9.26 -8.71
CA SER A 268 9.31 9.03 -9.26
C SER A 268 8.43 8.30 -8.23
N HIS A 269 7.16 8.05 -8.55
CA HIS A 269 6.24 7.27 -7.74
C HIS A 269 6.77 5.87 -7.37
N GLY A 270 7.40 5.19 -8.32
CA GLY A 270 7.99 3.85 -8.13
C GLY A 270 9.38 3.86 -7.50
N PHE A 271 9.95 5.02 -7.20
CA PHE A 271 11.31 5.20 -6.67
C PHE A 271 12.43 4.53 -7.49
N ARG A 272 12.21 4.30 -8.78
CA ARG A 272 13.20 3.70 -9.68
C ARG A 272 14.48 4.53 -9.73
N GLY A 273 15.64 3.87 -9.58
CA GLY A 273 16.95 4.53 -9.48
C GLY A 273 17.21 5.23 -8.15
N HIS A 274 16.24 5.18 -7.21
CA HIS A 274 16.34 5.78 -5.87
C HIS A 274 16.12 4.75 -4.75
N GLU A 275 16.18 3.45 -5.07
CA GLU A 275 15.85 2.35 -4.16
C GLU A 275 16.75 2.37 -2.92
N ALA A 276 18.04 2.61 -3.09
CA ALA A 276 18.99 2.70 -1.98
C ALA A 276 18.69 3.91 -1.07
N ALA A 277 18.32 5.06 -1.66
CA ALA A 277 17.96 6.25 -0.90
C ALA A 277 16.66 6.01 -0.09
N LEU A 278 15.65 5.43 -0.71
CA LEU A 278 14.42 5.05 -0.04
C LEU A 278 14.68 4.04 1.08
N ALA A 279 15.44 2.97 0.81
CA ALA A 279 15.75 1.95 1.79
C ALA A 279 16.46 2.54 3.02
N ARG A 280 17.42 3.46 2.83
CA ARG A 280 18.08 4.15 3.97
C ARG A 280 17.07 4.92 4.84
N GLN A 281 16.11 5.63 4.23
CA GLN A 281 15.10 6.38 4.99
C GLN A 281 14.16 5.44 5.76
N VAL A 282 13.67 4.40 5.09
CA VAL A 282 12.79 3.39 5.70
C VAL A 282 13.50 2.68 6.85
N VAL A 283 14.74 2.20 6.66
CA VAL A 283 15.52 1.52 7.71
C VAL A 283 15.80 2.45 8.88
N ARG A 284 16.23 3.69 8.62
CA ARG A 284 16.48 4.69 9.67
C ARG A 284 15.24 4.92 10.53
N TRP A 285 14.09 5.07 9.90
CA TRP A 285 12.84 5.28 10.60
C TRP A 285 12.40 4.03 11.37
N ALA A 286 12.46 2.86 10.73
CA ALA A 286 12.07 1.59 11.31
C ALA A 286 12.88 1.23 12.57
N ARG A 287 14.18 1.54 12.60
CA ARG A 287 15.06 1.35 13.78
C ARG A 287 14.62 2.14 15.01
N ARG A 288 13.95 3.28 14.83
CA ARG A 288 13.44 4.10 15.96
C ARG A 288 12.18 3.52 16.58
N ILE A 289 11.45 2.69 15.81
CA ILE A 289 10.15 2.14 16.19
C ILE A 289 10.28 0.70 16.69
N GLY A 290 11.20 -0.07 16.13
CA GLY A 290 11.47 -1.49 16.46
C GLY A 290 12.43 -1.67 17.56
#